data_928267b29596ee9603966f5ffd727074
#
_entry.id   928267b29596ee9603966f5ffd727074
#
_cell.length_a   1.000
_cell.length_b   1.000
_cell.length_c   1.000
_cell.angle_alpha   90.00
_cell.angle_beta   90.00
_cell.angle_gamma   90.00
#
_symmetry.space_group_name_H-M   'P 1'
#
loop_
_entity.id
_entity.type
_entity.pdbx_description
1 polymer ?
#
loop_
_entity_poly.entity_id
_entity_poly.type
_entity_poly.pdbx_seq_one_letter_code
_entity_poly.pdbx_strand_id
1 'polypeptide(L)'
;MNILVINCGSSSLKYQLIDSASEAVLAKGLCERIGIEGSQITYQPAGGEKEVTVSPMPTHTQAIQMVLDALTNDKTGVIKSLDEVGAVGHRIVHGGEAFTASTLITEDAVKAIEECSDLAPLHNPANLIGIRACQELMPNTPMVGVFDTAFHQTMPEKAYLYGPVSYTHLTLPTK
;
A
#
# COMPACT_ATOMS: atom_id res chain seq x y z
N MET A 1 9.90 16.54 3.13
CA MET A 1 9.56 15.37 3.97
C MET A 1 9.43 14.16 3.06
N ASN A 2 10.15 13.09 3.37
CA ASN A 2 10.06 11.88 2.54
C ASN A 2 8.87 11.03 2.97
N ILE A 3 8.12 10.54 1.98
CA ILE A 3 6.95 9.67 2.18
C ILE A 3 7.23 8.34 1.50
N LEU A 4 7.16 7.25 2.27
CA LEU A 4 7.24 5.90 1.72
C LEU A 4 5.82 5.44 1.34
N VAL A 5 5.59 5.23 0.05
CA VAL A 5 4.31 4.73 -0.47
C VAL A 5 4.42 3.22 -0.67
N ILE A 6 3.47 2.47 -0.12
CA ILE A 6 3.41 1.01 -0.18
C ILE A 6 2.09 0.54 -0.77
N ASN A 7 2.18 -0.37 -1.71
CA ASN A 7 1.06 -1.13 -2.25
C ASN A 7 1.36 -2.62 -2.06
N CYS A 8 0.76 -3.20 -1.03
CA CYS A 8 0.99 -4.58 -0.61
C CYS A 8 -0.08 -5.50 -1.19
N GLY A 9 0.35 -6.47 -1.98
CA GLY A 9 -0.47 -7.58 -2.49
C GLY A 9 -0.15 -8.89 -1.77
N SER A 10 -0.85 -9.97 -2.11
CA SER A 10 -0.72 -11.28 -1.45
C SER A 10 0.69 -11.89 -1.55
N SER A 11 1.40 -11.69 -2.67
CA SER A 11 2.76 -12.21 -2.90
C SER A 11 3.71 -11.17 -3.49
N SER A 12 3.34 -9.89 -3.46
CA SER A 12 4.15 -8.81 -4.00
C SER A 12 3.96 -7.52 -3.21
N LEU A 13 4.95 -6.64 -3.27
CA LEU A 13 4.93 -5.34 -2.63
C LEU A 13 5.59 -4.32 -3.56
N LYS A 14 4.84 -3.34 -4.04
CA LYS A 14 5.38 -2.19 -4.77
C LYS A 14 5.63 -1.04 -3.82
N TYR A 15 6.71 -0.31 -4.03
CA TYR A 15 7.05 0.83 -3.18
C TYR A 15 7.66 1.99 -3.96
N GLN A 16 7.48 3.19 -3.41
CA GLN A 16 8.16 4.42 -3.85
C GLN A 16 8.50 5.27 -2.63
N LEU A 17 9.69 5.86 -2.61
CA LEU A 17 10.03 6.94 -1.69
C LEU A 17 9.93 8.25 -2.45
N ILE A 18 9.11 9.18 -1.95
CA ILE A 18 8.79 10.45 -2.62
C ILE A 18 9.14 11.61 -1.69
N ASP A 19 9.82 12.62 -2.19
CA ASP A 19 9.91 13.91 -1.50
C ASP A 19 8.62 14.72 -1.71
N SER A 20 7.89 14.97 -0.63
CA SER A 20 6.59 15.66 -0.67
C SER A 20 6.66 17.13 -1.08
N ALA A 21 7.82 17.76 -1.01
CA ALA A 21 7.96 19.16 -1.37
C ALA A 21 8.17 19.35 -2.89
N SER A 22 8.95 18.47 -3.50
CA SER A 22 9.24 18.50 -4.94
C SER A 22 8.41 17.52 -5.75
N GLU A 23 7.67 16.62 -5.09
CA GLU A 23 6.96 15.49 -5.69
C GLU A 23 7.87 14.53 -6.46
N ALA A 24 9.18 14.62 -6.25
CA ALA A 24 10.16 13.78 -6.91
C ALA A 24 10.19 12.37 -6.30
N VAL A 25 10.21 11.37 -7.16
CA VAL A 25 10.46 9.98 -6.74
C VAL A 25 11.95 9.81 -6.51
N LEU A 26 12.36 9.60 -5.25
CA LEU A 26 13.76 9.38 -4.85
C LEU A 26 14.21 7.95 -5.12
N ALA A 27 13.35 6.98 -4.90
CA ALA A 27 13.57 5.58 -5.24
C ALA A 27 12.24 4.86 -5.45
N LYS A 28 12.26 3.79 -6.22
CA LYS A 28 11.10 2.91 -6.43
C LYS A 28 11.54 1.47 -6.59
N GLY A 29 10.61 0.56 -6.39
CA GLY A 29 10.89 -0.85 -6.62
C GLY A 29 9.71 -1.78 -6.37
N LEU A 30 10.04 -3.06 -6.34
CA LEU A 30 9.07 -4.14 -6.27
C LEU A 30 9.72 -5.35 -5.59
N CYS A 31 9.05 -5.91 -4.59
CA CYS A 31 9.32 -7.25 -4.10
C CYS A 31 8.31 -8.20 -4.73
N GLU A 32 8.80 -9.32 -5.25
CA GLU A 32 7.99 -10.33 -5.95
C GLU A 32 8.22 -11.71 -5.35
N ARG A 33 7.20 -12.57 -5.48
CA ARG A 33 7.22 -13.96 -5.00
C ARG A 33 7.46 -14.07 -3.49
N ILE A 34 6.90 -13.12 -2.72
CA ILE A 34 6.94 -13.16 -1.25
C ILE A 34 6.25 -14.44 -0.77
N GLY A 35 6.89 -15.17 0.13
CA GLY A 35 6.43 -16.46 0.63
C GLY A 35 6.64 -17.65 -0.33
N ILE A 36 7.30 -17.44 -1.48
CA ILE A 36 7.50 -18.44 -2.53
C ILE A 36 9.00 -18.50 -2.85
N GLU A 37 9.48 -19.67 -3.29
CA GLU A 37 10.87 -19.84 -3.72
C GLU A 37 11.22 -18.92 -4.90
N GLY A 38 12.44 -18.38 -4.90
CA GLY A 38 12.92 -17.45 -5.93
C GLY A 38 12.35 -16.04 -5.78
N SER A 39 12.06 -15.63 -4.56
CA SER A 39 11.69 -14.25 -4.26
C SER A 39 12.82 -13.27 -4.60
N GLN A 40 12.44 -12.09 -5.07
CA GLN A 40 13.39 -11.07 -5.51
C GLN A 40 12.92 -9.66 -5.18
N ILE A 41 13.88 -8.79 -4.92
CA ILE A 41 13.65 -7.35 -4.79
C ILE A 41 14.26 -6.63 -6.00
N THR A 42 13.47 -5.73 -6.56
CA THR A 42 13.92 -4.73 -7.52
C THR A 42 14.06 -3.40 -6.80
N TYR A 43 15.17 -2.72 -7.00
CA TYR A 43 15.44 -1.38 -6.48
C TYR A 43 15.93 -0.47 -7.60
N GLN A 44 15.44 0.76 -7.66
CA GLN A 44 15.86 1.77 -8.60
C GLN A 44 15.89 3.14 -7.92
N PRO A 45 17.07 3.69 -7.59
CA PRO A 45 17.20 5.09 -7.13
C PRO A 45 16.95 6.07 -8.28
N ALA A 46 16.61 7.30 -7.96
CA ALA A 46 16.44 8.35 -8.95
C ALA A 46 17.73 8.58 -9.74
N GLY A 47 17.62 8.56 -11.08
CA GLY A 47 18.77 8.70 -11.98
C GLY A 47 19.73 7.51 -12.01
N GLY A 48 19.47 6.46 -11.22
CA GLY A 48 20.28 5.23 -11.19
C GLY A 48 19.71 4.09 -12.02
N GLU A 49 20.48 3.05 -12.14
CA GLU A 49 20.07 1.82 -12.83
C GLU A 49 19.16 0.97 -11.93
N LYS A 50 18.37 0.15 -12.59
CA LYS A 50 17.52 -0.84 -11.93
C LYS A 50 18.37 -2.04 -11.50
N GLU A 51 18.39 -2.32 -10.21
CA GLU A 51 19.04 -3.49 -9.63
C GLU A 51 17.99 -4.54 -9.24
N VAL A 52 18.31 -5.81 -9.48
CA VAL A 52 17.47 -6.95 -9.10
C VAL A 52 18.31 -7.89 -8.24
N THR A 53 17.84 -8.16 -7.03
CA THR A 53 18.50 -9.07 -6.08
C THR A 53 17.55 -10.20 -5.73
N VAL A 54 17.98 -11.44 -5.99
CA VAL A 54 17.26 -12.64 -5.54
C VAL A 54 17.65 -12.91 -4.08
N SER A 55 16.66 -12.92 -3.21
CA SER A 55 16.85 -13.16 -1.78
C SER A 55 15.57 -13.74 -1.16
N PRO A 56 15.67 -14.68 -0.22
CA PRO A 56 14.50 -15.23 0.45
C PRO A 56 13.69 -14.15 1.18
N MET A 57 12.40 -14.07 0.87
CA MET A 57 11.42 -13.21 1.53
C MET A 57 10.23 -14.07 1.98
N PRO A 58 10.37 -14.86 3.06
CA PRO A 58 9.30 -15.73 3.52
C PRO A 58 8.06 -14.99 4.01
N THR A 59 8.19 -13.73 4.44
CA THR A 59 7.07 -12.90 4.88
C THR A 59 7.16 -11.47 4.32
N HIS A 60 6.07 -10.73 4.41
CA HIS A 60 6.03 -9.32 4.04
C HIS A 60 6.90 -8.44 4.96
N THR A 61 7.06 -8.81 6.24
CA THR A 61 7.97 -8.11 7.15
C THR A 61 9.40 -8.15 6.62
N GLN A 62 9.88 -9.33 6.16
CA GLN A 62 11.20 -9.42 5.54
C GLN A 62 11.30 -8.65 4.22
N ALA A 63 10.24 -8.67 3.41
CA ALA A 63 10.22 -7.88 2.18
C ALA A 63 10.33 -6.37 2.48
N ILE A 64 9.59 -5.86 3.45
CA ILE A 64 9.66 -4.46 3.87
C ILE A 64 11.03 -4.15 4.49
N GLN A 65 11.58 -5.03 5.32
CA GLN A 65 12.93 -4.85 5.85
C GLN A 65 13.96 -4.68 4.72
N MET A 66 13.91 -5.52 3.69
CA MET A 66 14.80 -5.39 2.53
C MET A 66 14.61 -4.09 1.76
N VAL A 67 13.38 -3.59 1.67
CA VAL A 67 13.11 -2.26 1.11
C VAL A 67 13.80 -1.18 1.93
N LEU A 68 13.63 -1.21 3.25
CA LEU A 68 14.24 -0.23 4.16
C LEU A 68 15.77 -0.28 4.10
N ASP A 69 16.36 -1.49 4.05
CA ASP A 69 17.80 -1.71 3.90
C ASP A 69 18.31 -1.17 2.54
N ALA A 70 17.55 -1.34 1.47
CA ALA A 70 17.92 -0.79 0.15
C ALA A 70 17.87 0.75 0.14
N LEU A 71 16.86 1.36 0.79
CA LEU A 71 16.72 2.80 0.88
C LEU A 71 17.84 3.46 1.71
N THR A 72 18.38 2.76 2.72
CA THR A 72 19.43 3.25 3.63
C THR A 72 20.82 2.69 3.32
N ASN A 73 20.99 1.98 2.22
CA ASN A 73 22.26 1.38 1.84
C ASN A 73 23.36 2.44 1.66
N ASP A 74 24.55 2.21 2.21
CA ASP A 74 25.67 3.17 2.18
C ASP A 74 26.10 3.60 0.76
N LYS A 75 25.89 2.74 -0.26
CA LYS A 75 26.35 2.98 -1.64
C LYS A 75 25.24 3.42 -2.58
N THR A 76 24.07 2.82 -2.47
CA THR A 76 22.95 3.00 -3.41
C THR A 76 21.71 3.59 -2.78
N GLY A 77 21.71 3.74 -1.45
CA GLY A 77 20.59 4.30 -0.71
C GLY A 77 20.38 5.78 -1.00
N VAL A 78 19.15 6.23 -0.82
CA VAL A 78 18.73 7.62 -1.08
C VAL A 78 18.45 8.41 0.20
N ILE A 79 18.46 7.74 1.34
CA ILE A 79 18.36 8.32 2.71
C ILE A 79 19.45 7.71 3.59
N LYS A 80 19.84 8.42 4.65
CA LYS A 80 20.89 7.97 5.59
C LYS A 80 20.32 7.20 6.78
N SER A 81 19.08 7.50 7.15
CA SER A 81 18.39 6.92 8.31
C SER A 81 16.90 6.82 8.03
N LEU A 82 16.23 5.85 8.64
CA LEU A 82 14.77 5.72 8.60
C LEU A 82 14.04 6.91 9.24
N ASP A 83 14.70 7.68 10.09
CA ASP A 83 14.14 8.92 10.66
C ASP A 83 13.84 9.97 9.58
N GLU A 84 14.43 9.85 8.39
CA GLU A 84 14.11 10.71 7.25
C GLU A 84 12.78 10.34 6.57
N VAL A 85 12.18 9.18 6.89
CA VAL A 85 10.84 8.79 6.45
C VAL A 85 9.82 9.42 7.38
N GLY A 86 9.22 10.52 6.95
CA GLY A 86 8.28 11.29 7.78
C GLY A 86 6.86 10.71 7.83
N ALA A 87 6.49 9.86 6.87
CA ALA A 87 5.20 9.15 6.85
C ALA A 87 5.24 7.93 5.91
N VAL A 88 4.33 6.98 6.14
CA VAL A 88 4.07 5.86 5.22
C VAL A 88 2.65 5.96 4.69
N GLY A 89 2.49 5.94 3.36
CA GLY A 89 1.20 5.86 2.69
C GLY A 89 0.91 4.44 2.24
N HIS A 90 -0.25 3.89 2.62
CA HIS A 90 -0.70 2.56 2.22
C HIS A 90 -1.88 2.66 1.27
N ARG A 91 -1.80 2.03 0.09
CA ARG A 91 -2.98 1.80 -0.73
C ARG A 91 -3.80 0.67 -0.12
N ILE A 92 -5.09 0.91 0.06
CA ILE A 92 -6.07 -0.05 0.58
C ILE A 92 -7.21 -0.17 -0.43
N VAL A 93 -7.53 -1.40 -0.80
CA VAL A 93 -8.48 -1.64 -1.90
C VAL A 93 -9.90 -1.30 -1.48
N HIS A 94 -10.35 -1.71 -0.30
CA HIS A 94 -11.73 -1.49 0.10
C HIS A 94 -11.84 -0.88 1.50
N GLY A 95 -12.48 0.28 1.58
CA GLY A 95 -12.73 0.98 2.83
C GLY A 95 -14.19 0.94 3.29
N GLY A 96 -15.06 0.22 2.55
CA GLY A 96 -16.50 0.19 2.83
C GLY A 96 -17.12 1.59 2.80
N GLU A 97 -18.08 1.80 3.64
CA GLU A 97 -18.70 3.11 3.90
C GLU A 97 -17.96 3.91 4.99
N ALA A 98 -17.03 3.24 5.71
CA ALA A 98 -16.32 3.84 6.83
C ALA A 98 -15.27 4.88 6.40
N PHE A 99 -14.72 4.76 5.20
CA PHE A 99 -13.64 5.61 4.73
C PHE A 99 -14.01 6.33 3.44
N THR A 100 -14.30 7.62 3.56
CA THR A 100 -14.63 8.52 2.45
C THR A 100 -13.44 9.36 1.98
N ALA A 101 -12.31 9.29 2.70
CA ALA A 101 -11.08 10.03 2.42
C ALA A 101 -9.87 9.27 2.98
N SER A 102 -8.67 9.73 2.64
CA SER A 102 -7.43 9.25 3.25
C SER A 102 -7.46 9.45 4.76
N THR A 103 -7.06 8.42 5.50
CA THR A 103 -7.23 8.36 6.97
C THR A 103 -5.95 7.92 7.65
N LEU A 104 -5.63 8.53 8.80
CA LEU A 104 -4.54 8.08 9.66
C LEU A 104 -4.83 6.65 10.16
N ILE A 105 -3.85 5.78 10.01
CA ILE A 105 -3.97 4.38 10.46
C ILE A 105 -3.81 4.32 11.98
N THR A 106 -4.94 4.23 12.65
CA THR A 106 -5.06 3.92 14.09
C THR A 106 -5.50 2.47 14.26
N GLU A 107 -5.51 1.94 15.48
CA GLU A 107 -6.05 0.60 15.74
C GLU A 107 -7.53 0.48 15.38
N ASP A 108 -8.31 1.55 15.53
CA ASP A 108 -9.72 1.56 15.11
C ASP A 108 -9.84 1.55 13.57
N ALA A 109 -8.95 2.26 12.86
CA ALA A 109 -8.89 2.20 11.41
C ALA A 109 -8.51 0.80 10.92
N VAL A 110 -7.54 0.14 11.58
CA VAL A 110 -7.16 -1.25 11.25
C VAL A 110 -8.34 -2.21 11.42
N LYS A 111 -9.08 -2.12 12.52
CA LYS A 111 -10.28 -2.94 12.74
C LYS A 111 -11.34 -2.72 11.67
N ALA A 112 -11.62 -1.46 11.31
CA ALA A 112 -12.58 -1.15 10.26
C ALA A 112 -12.14 -1.68 8.87
N ILE A 113 -10.83 -1.66 8.56
CA ILE A 113 -10.28 -2.28 7.34
C ILE A 113 -10.44 -3.80 7.38
N GLU A 114 -10.24 -4.41 8.55
CA GLU A 114 -10.43 -5.85 8.75
C GLU A 114 -11.88 -6.27 8.53
N GLU A 115 -12.84 -5.52 9.07
CA GLU A 115 -14.27 -5.72 8.84
C GLU A 115 -14.67 -5.61 7.36
N CYS A 116 -13.96 -4.79 6.58
CA CYS A 116 -14.14 -4.69 5.13
C CYS A 116 -13.49 -5.83 4.34
N SER A 117 -12.79 -6.77 4.99
CA SER A 117 -12.07 -7.86 4.29
C SER A 117 -13.00 -8.82 3.56
N ASP A 118 -14.23 -8.99 4.03
CA ASP A 118 -15.25 -9.79 3.34
C ASP A 118 -15.65 -9.20 1.98
N LEU A 119 -15.50 -7.86 1.81
CA LEU A 119 -15.76 -7.17 0.56
C LEU A 119 -14.58 -7.25 -0.42
N ALA A 120 -13.38 -7.49 0.08
CA ALA A 120 -12.14 -7.59 -0.69
C ALA A 120 -11.21 -8.69 -0.14
N PRO A 121 -11.64 -9.97 -0.14
CA PRO A 121 -10.94 -11.04 0.58
C PRO A 121 -9.55 -11.38 0.03
N LEU A 122 -9.28 -11.03 -1.23
CA LEU A 122 -7.96 -11.22 -1.85
C LEU A 122 -7.00 -10.04 -1.63
N HIS A 123 -7.49 -8.90 -1.15
CA HIS A 123 -6.72 -7.65 -1.11
C HIS A 123 -6.56 -7.10 0.31
N ASN A 124 -7.66 -6.85 1.03
CA ASN A 124 -7.61 -6.21 2.35
C ASN A 124 -6.73 -6.98 3.36
N PRO A 125 -6.78 -8.33 3.45
CA PRO A 125 -5.88 -9.06 4.34
C PRO A 125 -4.40 -8.82 4.01
N ALA A 126 -4.02 -8.78 2.72
CA ALA A 126 -2.66 -8.49 2.30
C ALA A 126 -2.26 -7.03 2.63
N ASN A 127 -3.19 -6.07 2.45
CA ASN A 127 -2.94 -4.68 2.84
C ASN A 127 -2.70 -4.56 4.34
N LEU A 128 -3.48 -5.25 5.18
CA LEU A 128 -3.30 -5.29 6.64
C LEU A 128 -1.95 -5.88 7.05
N ILE A 129 -1.51 -6.96 6.39
CA ILE A 129 -0.17 -7.54 6.63
C ILE A 129 0.91 -6.49 6.36
N GLY A 130 0.81 -5.73 5.28
CA GLY A 130 1.75 -4.66 4.95
C GLY A 130 1.74 -3.53 6.00
N ILE A 131 0.56 -3.11 6.47
CA ILE A 131 0.42 -2.12 7.53
C ILE A 131 1.10 -2.61 8.83
N ARG A 132 0.77 -3.81 9.28
CA ARG A 132 1.33 -4.40 10.51
C ARG A 132 2.86 -4.54 10.44
N ALA A 133 3.39 -4.97 9.30
CA ALA A 133 4.84 -5.06 9.09
C ALA A 133 5.52 -3.68 9.16
N CYS A 134 4.90 -2.64 8.60
CA CYS A 134 5.42 -1.28 8.73
C CYS A 134 5.34 -0.76 10.18
N GLN A 135 4.25 -1.04 10.90
CA GLN A 135 4.12 -0.68 12.32
C GLN A 135 5.20 -1.34 13.19
N GLU A 136 5.55 -2.60 12.90
CA GLU A 136 6.62 -3.33 13.59
C GLU A 136 8.00 -2.70 13.34
N LEU A 137 8.31 -2.36 12.09
CA LEU A 137 9.64 -1.87 11.68
C LEU A 137 9.82 -0.36 11.90
N MET A 138 8.74 0.41 11.87
CA MET A 138 8.74 1.87 12.00
C MET A 138 7.64 2.33 12.98
N PRO A 139 7.71 1.98 14.26
CA PRO A 139 6.61 2.17 15.23
C PRO A 139 6.29 3.65 15.50
N ASN A 140 7.21 4.55 15.26
CA ASN A 140 7.04 5.99 15.49
C ASN A 140 6.66 6.78 14.23
N THR A 141 6.62 6.13 13.06
CA THR A 141 6.32 6.79 11.79
C THR A 141 4.80 6.78 11.55
N PRO A 142 4.15 7.93 11.35
CA PRO A 142 2.72 7.98 11.07
C PRO A 142 2.39 7.29 9.75
N MET A 143 1.27 6.57 9.73
CA MET A 143 0.81 5.82 8.57
C MET A 143 -0.56 6.30 8.12
N VAL A 144 -0.76 6.41 6.80
CA VAL A 144 -1.99 6.89 6.19
C VAL A 144 -2.52 5.85 5.20
N GLY A 145 -3.78 5.49 5.34
CA GLY A 145 -4.50 4.66 4.38
C GLY A 145 -5.14 5.53 3.29
N VAL A 146 -4.92 5.15 2.03
CA VAL A 146 -5.56 5.72 0.85
C VAL A 146 -6.42 4.63 0.23
N PHE A 147 -7.73 4.85 0.19
CA PHE A 147 -8.72 3.84 -0.17
C PHE A 147 -9.18 4.01 -1.61
N ASP A 148 -9.09 2.94 -2.42
CA ASP A 148 -9.57 2.98 -3.81
C ASP A 148 -11.07 3.32 -3.87
N THR A 149 -11.84 2.81 -2.92
CA THR A 149 -13.29 3.05 -2.82
C THR A 149 -13.66 4.48 -2.45
N ALA A 150 -12.76 5.26 -1.85
CA ALA A 150 -13.02 6.66 -1.52
C ALA A 150 -13.27 7.51 -2.77
N PHE A 151 -12.66 7.16 -3.92
CA PHE A 151 -12.88 7.83 -5.19
C PHE A 151 -14.35 7.74 -5.63
N HIS A 152 -15.01 6.63 -5.37
CA HIS A 152 -16.40 6.40 -5.78
C HIS A 152 -17.42 7.16 -4.93
N GLN A 153 -17.06 7.57 -3.71
CA GLN A 153 -17.95 8.27 -2.79
C GLN A 153 -18.42 9.65 -3.31
N THR A 154 -17.66 10.25 -4.22
CA THR A 154 -17.98 11.56 -4.82
C THR A 154 -18.67 11.44 -6.18
N MET A 155 -18.95 10.24 -6.68
CA MET A 155 -19.62 10.04 -7.96
C MET A 155 -21.10 10.47 -7.85
N PRO A 156 -21.60 11.27 -8.80
CA PRO A 156 -23.02 11.63 -8.83
C PRO A 156 -23.88 10.40 -9.16
N GLU A 157 -25.10 10.36 -8.64
CA GLU A 157 -26.03 9.22 -8.82
C GLU A 157 -26.17 8.78 -10.27
N LYS A 158 -26.22 9.71 -11.21
CA LYS A 158 -26.29 9.44 -12.66
C LYS A 158 -25.12 8.60 -13.21
N ALA A 159 -24.01 8.51 -12.49
CA ALA A 159 -22.81 7.79 -12.91
C ALA A 159 -22.76 6.34 -12.40
N TYR A 160 -23.50 6.01 -11.34
CA TYR A 160 -23.53 4.65 -10.78
C TYR A 160 -24.92 4.00 -10.77
N LEU A 161 -26.00 4.78 -10.88
CA LEU A 161 -27.34 4.22 -10.98
C LEU A 161 -27.58 3.63 -12.38
N TYR A 162 -28.15 2.42 -12.41
CA TYR A 162 -28.50 1.77 -13.64
C TYR A 162 -29.77 2.42 -14.25
N GLY A 163 -29.78 2.60 -15.59
CA GLY A 163 -30.71 3.47 -16.30
C GLY A 163 -32.21 3.21 -16.24
N PRO A 164 -32.78 1.99 -16.01
CA PRO A 164 -34.21 1.84 -16.13
C PRO A 164 -34.98 2.57 -15.03
N VAL A 165 -34.76 2.26 -13.78
CA VAL A 165 -35.37 2.94 -12.62
C VAL A 165 -34.60 2.55 -11.35
N SER A 166 -34.54 3.45 -10.38
CA SER A 166 -33.77 3.28 -9.15
C SER A 166 -34.15 2.07 -8.29
N TYR A 167 -35.35 1.55 -8.39
CA TYR A 167 -35.80 0.37 -7.67
C TYR A 167 -35.56 -0.97 -8.39
N THR A 168 -35.38 -0.98 -9.71
CA THR A 168 -35.20 -2.23 -10.48
C THR A 168 -33.77 -2.77 -10.40
N HIS A 169 -32.77 -1.93 -10.20
CA HIS A 169 -31.39 -2.40 -10.06
C HIS A 169 -31.15 -3.19 -8.78
N LEU A 170 -31.94 -2.95 -7.71
CA LEU A 170 -31.88 -3.68 -6.44
C LEU A 170 -32.51 -5.07 -6.53
N THR A 171 -33.30 -5.34 -7.57
CA THR A 171 -34.07 -6.55 -7.74
C THR A 171 -33.72 -7.33 -9.01
N LEU A 172 -32.63 -7.00 -9.69
CA LEU A 172 -32.18 -7.78 -10.84
C LEU A 172 -31.93 -9.22 -10.39
N PRO A 173 -32.68 -10.21 -10.95
CA PRO A 173 -32.45 -11.59 -10.62
C PRO A 173 -31.05 -11.96 -11.09
N THR A 174 -30.21 -12.37 -10.18
CA THR A 174 -28.99 -13.10 -10.49
C THR A 174 -29.43 -14.44 -11.09
N LYS A 175 -29.27 -14.60 -12.40
CA LYS A 175 -29.35 -15.89 -13.07
C LYS A 175 -27.98 -16.54 -13.10
#